data_9f8bd47872e56aff66acc0582075b789
#
_entry.id   9f8bd47872e56aff66acc0582075b789
#
_cell.length_a   1.000
_cell.length_b   1.000
_cell.length_c   1.000
_cell.angle_alpha   90.00
_cell.angle_beta   90.00
_cell.angle_gamma   90.00
#
_symmetry.space_group_name_H-M   'P 1'
#
loop_
_entity.id
_entity.type
_entity.pdbx_description
1 polymer ?
#
loop_
_entity_poly.entity_id
_entity_poly.type
_entity_poly.pdbx_seq_one_letter_code
_entity_poly.pdbx_strand_id
1 'polypeptide(L)'
;MRTVCLALLLLAAAGPAFAEDCTKDLLTAFQKQRTSKAFRVEFSQQTPEGEVHMKVDYMPPDRMLQTVTSPSMPGEQQTMLVGNRAFAGSNGAFEELLPQFTQSIIAEFNNAVGVPKKLGTFECVGKSKFDGHEVVGYRTAEKVPAGADMSKIMARTIYVDPATGLPTYNVIAALSGNADPALKIKYSYPTDVEIVAPTNAPVQKTH
;
A
#
# COMPACT_ATOMS: atom_id res chain seq x y z
N MET A 1 36.20 -9.58 -63.52
CA MET A 1 34.98 -8.92 -62.94
C MET A 1 34.97 -9.20 -61.44
N ARG A 2 35.34 -8.21 -60.59
CA ARG A 2 35.35 -8.33 -59.14
C ARG A 2 34.14 -7.59 -58.57
N THR A 3 33.21 -8.34 -58.02
CA THR A 3 32.00 -7.80 -57.37
C THR A 3 32.34 -7.46 -55.90
N VAL A 4 32.31 -6.19 -55.55
CA VAL A 4 32.47 -5.70 -54.17
C VAL A 4 31.08 -5.64 -53.53
N CYS A 5 30.82 -6.51 -52.55
CA CYS A 5 29.64 -6.42 -51.73
C CYS A 5 29.86 -5.38 -50.61
N LEU A 6 29.15 -4.27 -50.68
CA LEU A 6 29.09 -3.23 -49.65
C LEU A 6 28.10 -3.68 -48.58
N ALA A 7 28.61 -4.07 -47.38
CA ALA A 7 27.77 -4.34 -46.24
C ALA A 7 27.46 -3.02 -45.52
N LEU A 8 26.21 -2.57 -45.56
CA LEU A 8 25.71 -1.46 -44.77
C LEU A 8 25.50 -1.94 -43.32
N LEU A 9 26.37 -1.47 -42.41
CA LEU A 9 26.12 -1.57 -40.95
C LEU A 9 25.10 -0.52 -40.53
N LEU A 10 23.86 -0.96 -40.21
CA LEU A 10 22.85 -0.16 -39.53
C LEU A 10 23.24 -0.07 -38.05
N LEU A 11 23.85 1.04 -37.64
CA LEU A 11 23.96 1.39 -36.22
C LEU A 11 22.57 1.81 -35.72
N ALA A 12 21.90 0.95 -34.95
CA ALA A 12 20.73 1.30 -34.17
C ALA A 12 21.19 2.23 -33.06
N ALA A 13 20.91 3.53 -33.16
CA ALA A 13 21.07 4.48 -32.09
C ALA A 13 20.04 4.17 -31.00
N ALA A 14 20.46 3.48 -29.92
CA ALA A 14 19.68 3.39 -28.71
C ALA A 14 19.66 4.81 -28.08
N GLY A 15 18.56 5.55 -28.32
CA GLY A 15 18.31 6.81 -27.64
C GLY A 15 18.17 6.56 -26.12
N PRO A 16 18.47 7.57 -25.28
CA PRO A 16 18.24 7.48 -23.84
C PRO A 16 16.74 7.18 -23.62
N ALA A 17 16.44 6.04 -23.01
CA ALA A 17 15.09 5.73 -22.54
C ALA A 17 14.80 6.68 -21.37
N PHE A 18 14.09 7.76 -21.65
CA PHE A 18 13.49 8.57 -20.58
C PHE A 18 12.49 7.68 -19.86
N ALA A 19 12.62 7.57 -18.54
CA ALA A 19 11.61 6.90 -17.72
C ALA A 19 10.28 7.62 -17.93
N GLU A 20 9.27 6.89 -18.40
CA GLU A 20 7.93 7.42 -18.63
C GLU A 20 7.29 7.80 -17.29
N ASP A 21 6.65 8.98 -17.22
CA ASP A 21 5.90 9.40 -16.03
C ASP A 21 4.56 8.66 -15.98
N CYS A 22 4.52 7.65 -15.13
CA CYS A 22 3.37 6.78 -14.93
C CYS A 22 2.52 7.15 -13.71
N THR A 23 2.72 8.34 -13.16
CA THR A 23 1.96 8.83 -12.00
C THR A 23 0.45 8.84 -12.25
N LYS A 24 0.02 9.16 -13.46
CA LYS A 24 -1.41 9.18 -13.83
C LYS A 24 -2.05 7.78 -13.79
N ASP A 25 -1.34 6.77 -14.28
CA ASP A 25 -1.83 5.39 -14.28
C ASP A 25 -1.97 4.86 -12.85
N LEU A 26 -0.98 5.16 -12.02
CA LEU A 26 -1.01 4.82 -10.60
C LEU A 26 -2.13 5.55 -9.85
N LEU A 27 -2.38 6.84 -10.15
CA LEU A 27 -3.53 7.57 -9.60
C LEU A 27 -4.84 6.89 -9.97
N THR A 28 -5.00 6.43 -11.21
CA THR A 28 -6.18 5.70 -11.67
C THR A 28 -6.37 4.40 -10.89
N ALA A 29 -5.30 3.65 -10.64
CA ALA A 29 -5.35 2.43 -9.84
C ALA A 29 -5.82 2.72 -8.38
N PHE A 30 -5.31 3.78 -7.75
CA PHE A 30 -5.78 4.19 -6.43
C PHE A 30 -7.22 4.69 -6.43
N GLN A 31 -7.66 5.44 -7.44
CA GLN A 31 -9.07 5.84 -7.57
C GLN A 31 -9.97 4.60 -7.63
N LYS A 32 -9.60 3.60 -8.42
CA LYS A 32 -10.34 2.34 -8.51
C LYS A 32 -10.38 1.60 -7.16
N GLN A 33 -9.28 1.57 -6.42
CA GLN A 33 -9.26 1.00 -5.07
C GLN A 33 -10.25 1.71 -4.15
N ARG A 34 -10.27 3.05 -4.15
CA ARG A 34 -11.12 3.86 -3.26
C ARG A 34 -12.63 3.75 -3.58
N THR A 35 -12.96 3.35 -4.79
CA THR A 35 -14.36 3.06 -5.22
C THR A 35 -14.74 1.59 -5.06
N SER A 36 -13.86 0.74 -4.58
CA SER A 36 -14.18 -0.66 -4.26
C SER A 36 -15.15 -0.73 -3.09
N LYS A 37 -16.01 -1.77 -3.08
CA LYS A 37 -16.94 -2.03 -1.96
C LYS A 37 -16.21 -2.17 -0.63
N ALA A 38 -15.08 -2.87 -0.65
CA ALA A 38 -14.16 -2.99 0.48
C ALA A 38 -12.73 -3.21 -0.05
N PHE A 39 -11.74 -2.81 0.73
CA PHE A 39 -10.35 -3.20 0.52
C PHE A 39 -9.66 -3.44 1.86
N ARG A 40 -8.73 -4.36 1.85
CA ARG A 40 -7.93 -4.75 3.02
C ARG A 40 -6.49 -4.34 2.83
N VAL A 41 -5.88 -3.88 3.90
CA VAL A 41 -4.45 -3.55 4.00
C VAL A 41 -3.84 -4.44 5.07
N GLU A 42 -2.79 -5.18 4.74
CA GLU A 42 -2.10 -6.07 5.66
C GLU A 42 -0.60 -5.82 5.60
N PHE A 43 0.04 -5.71 6.74
CA PHE A 43 1.51 -5.67 6.85
C PHE A 43 1.98 -6.17 8.21
N SER A 44 3.25 -6.55 8.24
CA SER A 44 3.96 -6.92 9.46
C SER A 44 5.15 -5.99 9.65
N GLN A 45 5.48 -5.73 10.91
CA GLN A 45 6.64 -4.95 11.30
C GLN A 45 7.38 -5.66 12.43
N GLN A 46 8.70 -5.79 12.29
CA GLN A 46 9.55 -6.27 13.36
C GLN A 46 9.76 -5.17 14.40
N THR A 47 9.53 -5.51 15.66
CA THR A 47 9.83 -4.67 16.82
C THR A 47 10.80 -5.41 17.75
N PRO A 48 11.39 -4.74 18.76
CA PRO A 48 12.23 -5.42 19.77
C PRO A 48 11.49 -6.56 20.51
N GLU A 49 10.18 -6.44 20.67
CA GLU A 49 9.31 -7.42 21.35
C GLU A 49 8.85 -8.56 20.43
N GLY A 50 9.13 -8.48 19.11
CA GLY A 50 8.77 -9.45 18.09
C GLY A 50 7.95 -8.86 16.96
N GLU A 51 7.35 -9.72 16.15
CA GLU A 51 6.60 -9.31 14.98
C GLU A 51 5.19 -8.81 15.34
N VAL A 52 4.87 -7.62 14.91
CA VAL A 52 3.53 -7.02 15.00
C VAL A 52 2.84 -7.17 13.65
N HIS A 53 1.64 -7.75 13.64
CA HIS A 53 0.81 -7.86 12.44
C HIS A 53 -0.33 -6.86 12.51
N MET A 54 -0.55 -6.14 11.43
CA MET A 54 -1.66 -5.21 11.28
C MET A 54 -2.51 -5.59 10.06
N LYS A 55 -3.82 -5.66 10.27
CA LYS A 55 -4.84 -5.84 9.24
C LYS A 55 -5.88 -4.75 9.38
N VAL A 56 -6.17 -4.04 8.29
CA VAL A 56 -7.20 -3.02 8.27
C VAL A 56 -8.16 -3.29 7.12
N ASP A 57 -9.42 -3.51 7.45
CA ASP A 57 -10.53 -3.57 6.50
C ASP A 57 -11.18 -2.21 6.38
N TYR A 58 -11.23 -1.66 5.18
CA TYR A 58 -11.91 -0.43 4.85
C TYR A 58 -13.16 -0.73 4.02
N MET A 59 -14.29 -0.18 4.44
CA MET A 59 -15.55 -0.16 3.69
C MET A 59 -15.98 1.31 3.52
N PRO A 60 -15.54 1.97 2.44
CA PRO A 60 -16.01 3.32 2.16
C PRO A 60 -17.56 3.40 2.10
N PRO A 61 -18.19 4.50 2.51
CA PRO A 61 -17.54 5.78 2.79
C PRO A 61 -17.12 6.00 4.24
N ASP A 62 -17.49 5.14 5.21
CA ASP A 62 -17.45 5.50 6.63
C ASP A 62 -17.21 4.34 7.60
N ARG A 63 -16.65 3.20 7.14
CA ARG A 63 -16.43 2.03 8.00
C ARG A 63 -15.01 1.50 7.88
N MET A 64 -14.44 1.15 9.02
CA MET A 64 -13.11 0.57 9.16
C MET A 64 -13.08 -0.41 10.33
N LEU A 65 -12.35 -1.51 10.17
CA LEU A 65 -11.94 -2.39 11.25
C LEU A 65 -10.44 -2.64 11.15
N GLN A 66 -9.71 -2.11 12.11
CA GLN A 66 -8.30 -2.39 12.29
C GLN A 66 -8.13 -3.48 13.34
N THR A 67 -7.30 -4.47 13.05
CA THR A 67 -6.90 -5.54 13.96
C THR A 67 -5.38 -5.55 14.05
N VAL A 68 -4.86 -5.52 15.27
CA VAL A 68 -3.42 -5.59 15.58
C VAL A 68 -3.17 -6.77 16.49
N THR A 69 -2.19 -7.61 16.13
CA THR A 69 -1.64 -8.65 17.00
C THR A 69 -0.18 -8.34 17.28
N SER A 70 0.22 -8.47 18.53
CA SER A 70 1.57 -8.16 18.99
C SER A 70 1.98 -9.09 20.11
N PRO A 71 3.25 -9.54 20.17
CA PRO A 71 3.74 -10.33 21.29
C PRO A 71 3.64 -9.63 22.67
N SER A 72 3.65 -8.29 22.67
CA SER A 72 3.54 -7.49 23.90
C SER A 72 2.11 -7.30 24.42
N MET A 73 1.09 -7.66 23.62
CA MET A 73 -0.31 -7.49 23.99
C MET A 73 -1.07 -8.80 23.79
N PRO A 74 -1.78 -9.31 24.81
CA PRO A 74 -2.54 -10.55 24.67
C PRO A 74 -3.76 -10.35 23.76
N GLY A 75 -3.96 -11.29 22.84
CA GLY A 75 -5.10 -11.31 21.92
C GLY A 75 -5.05 -10.24 20.83
N GLU A 76 -6.15 -10.14 20.09
CA GLU A 76 -6.31 -9.14 19.04
C GLU A 76 -6.77 -7.81 19.61
N GLN A 77 -6.02 -6.76 19.35
CA GLN A 77 -6.44 -5.39 19.64
C GLN A 77 -7.19 -4.85 18.43
N GLN A 78 -8.39 -4.32 18.67
CA GLN A 78 -9.27 -3.90 17.57
C GLN A 78 -9.68 -2.44 17.74
N THR A 79 -9.69 -1.71 16.62
CA THR A 79 -10.26 -0.36 16.50
C THR A 79 -11.26 -0.38 15.36
N MET A 80 -12.47 0.05 15.62
CA MET A 80 -13.56 0.07 14.64
C MET A 80 -14.10 1.49 14.46
N LEU A 81 -14.40 1.84 13.22
CA LEU A 81 -15.16 3.05 12.86
C LEU A 81 -16.45 2.63 12.16
N VAL A 82 -17.59 3.20 12.56
CA VAL A 82 -18.87 3.08 11.86
C VAL A 82 -19.56 4.44 11.88
N GLY A 83 -19.59 5.09 10.73
CA GLY A 83 -20.08 6.45 10.59
C GLY A 83 -19.22 7.44 11.38
N ASN A 84 -19.83 8.08 12.37
CA ASN A 84 -19.17 9.04 13.26
C ASN A 84 -18.85 8.48 14.66
N ARG A 85 -18.95 7.18 14.85
CA ARG A 85 -18.68 6.49 16.12
C ARG A 85 -17.46 5.59 15.96
N ALA A 86 -16.55 5.64 16.93
CA ALA A 86 -15.41 4.76 17.00
C ALA A 86 -15.46 3.89 18.25
N PHE A 87 -14.90 2.70 18.13
CA PHE A 87 -14.87 1.69 19.19
C PHE A 87 -13.46 1.13 19.28
N ALA A 88 -13.01 0.83 20.48
CA ALA A 88 -11.78 0.08 20.68
C ALA A 88 -12.04 -1.10 21.62
N GLY A 89 -11.28 -2.16 21.45
CA GLY A 89 -11.47 -3.36 22.25
C GLY A 89 -10.47 -4.45 21.96
N SER A 90 -10.72 -5.58 22.57
CA SER A 90 -9.90 -6.79 22.40
C SER A 90 -10.81 -8.00 22.31
N ASN A 91 -10.49 -8.92 21.38
CA ASN A 91 -11.22 -10.17 21.18
C ASN A 91 -12.76 -10.00 21.04
N GLY A 92 -13.21 -8.93 20.38
CA GLY A 92 -14.62 -8.67 20.16
C GLY A 92 -15.37 -7.97 21.30
N ALA A 93 -14.72 -7.69 22.42
CA ALA A 93 -15.27 -6.86 23.51
C ALA A 93 -14.90 -5.40 23.24
N PHE A 94 -15.89 -4.57 22.90
CA PHE A 94 -15.69 -3.18 22.51
C PHE A 94 -16.24 -2.19 23.53
N GLU A 95 -15.56 -1.04 23.65
CA GLU A 95 -16.04 0.18 24.27
C GLU A 95 -16.12 1.29 23.23
N GLU A 96 -17.16 2.13 23.30
CA GLU A 96 -17.24 3.32 22.45
C GLU A 96 -16.27 4.39 22.93
N LEU A 97 -15.47 4.91 22.02
CA LEU A 97 -14.46 5.92 22.34
C LEU A 97 -15.07 7.31 22.51
N LEU A 98 -14.43 8.10 23.37
CA LEU A 98 -14.80 9.50 23.54
C LEU A 98 -14.59 10.31 22.23
N PRO A 99 -15.36 11.41 22.02
CA PRO A 99 -15.31 12.18 20.79
C PRO A 99 -13.91 12.64 20.34
N GLN A 100 -13.05 13.02 21.29
CA GLN A 100 -11.68 13.46 20.98
C GLN A 100 -10.81 12.36 20.34
N PHE A 101 -10.99 11.10 20.73
CA PHE A 101 -10.29 9.95 20.14
C PHE A 101 -10.95 9.54 18.80
N THR A 102 -12.27 9.60 18.74
CA THR A 102 -13.04 9.32 17.51
C THR A 102 -12.63 10.22 16.36
N GLN A 103 -12.40 11.53 16.61
CA GLN A 103 -11.98 12.47 15.56
C GLN A 103 -10.63 12.10 14.93
N SER A 104 -9.68 11.60 15.72
CA SER A 104 -8.39 11.15 15.20
C SER A 104 -8.56 9.94 14.27
N ILE A 105 -9.41 8.98 14.64
CA ILE A 105 -9.71 7.79 13.83
C ILE A 105 -10.42 8.16 12.53
N ILE A 106 -11.38 9.11 12.58
CA ILE A 106 -12.05 9.63 11.38
C ILE A 106 -11.03 10.29 10.45
N ALA A 107 -10.11 11.08 10.97
CA ALA A 107 -9.08 11.74 10.18
C ALA A 107 -8.14 10.71 9.51
N GLU A 108 -7.72 9.68 10.24
CA GLU A 108 -6.91 8.59 9.72
C GLU A 108 -7.67 7.82 8.61
N PHE A 109 -8.91 7.45 8.87
CA PHE A 109 -9.78 6.81 7.87
C PHE A 109 -9.88 7.66 6.60
N ASN A 110 -10.22 8.95 6.72
CA ASN A 110 -10.37 9.85 5.58
C ASN A 110 -9.07 9.99 4.77
N ASN A 111 -7.91 9.99 5.42
CA ASN A 111 -6.62 9.97 4.74
C ASN A 111 -6.39 8.65 4.01
N ALA A 112 -6.80 7.52 4.59
CA ALA A 112 -6.65 6.20 4.01
C ALA A 112 -7.57 5.97 2.81
N VAL A 113 -8.84 6.40 2.85
CA VAL A 113 -9.82 6.21 1.77
C VAL A 113 -9.87 7.37 0.78
N GLY A 114 -9.32 8.52 1.12
CA GLY A 114 -9.22 9.68 0.23
C GLY A 114 -8.33 9.40 -0.97
N VAL A 115 -8.72 9.87 -2.15
CA VAL A 115 -7.85 9.81 -3.33
C VAL A 115 -6.65 10.73 -3.09
N PRO A 116 -5.42 10.24 -3.20
CA PRO A 116 -4.23 11.06 -3.03
C PRO A 116 -4.25 12.23 -4.03
N LYS A 117 -4.17 13.45 -3.53
CA LYS A 117 -4.10 14.65 -4.39
C LYS A 117 -2.77 14.77 -5.12
N LYS A 118 -1.70 14.25 -4.52
CA LYS A 118 -0.34 14.22 -5.07
C LYS A 118 0.35 12.94 -4.60
N LEU A 119 0.89 12.17 -5.53
CA LEU A 119 1.65 10.95 -5.25
C LEU A 119 3.17 11.15 -5.33
N GLY A 120 3.65 12.32 -5.77
CA GLY A 120 5.02 12.46 -6.27
C GLY A 120 5.14 11.94 -7.72
N THR A 121 6.36 11.84 -8.23
CA THR A 121 6.62 11.31 -9.57
C THR A 121 6.93 9.82 -9.49
N PHE A 122 6.27 9.03 -10.33
CA PHE A 122 6.50 7.60 -10.47
C PHE A 122 6.92 7.25 -11.89
N GLU A 123 7.95 6.44 -12.00
CA GLU A 123 8.39 5.81 -13.25
C GLU A 123 7.72 4.45 -13.43
N CYS A 124 7.47 4.05 -14.69
CA CYS A 124 7.03 2.70 -15.03
C CYS A 124 8.19 1.72 -14.88
N VAL A 125 8.07 0.75 -13.99
CA VAL A 125 8.99 -0.41 -13.92
C VAL A 125 8.61 -1.46 -14.95
N GLY A 126 7.33 -1.47 -15.37
CA GLY A 126 6.80 -2.42 -16.33
C GLY A 126 6.27 -3.71 -15.72
N LYS A 127 6.02 -4.70 -16.59
CA LYS A 127 5.50 -6.01 -16.18
C LYS A 127 6.59 -6.86 -15.51
N SER A 128 6.25 -7.49 -14.42
CA SER A 128 7.13 -8.38 -13.67
C SER A 128 6.32 -9.42 -12.89
N LYS A 129 7.00 -10.31 -12.17
CA LYS A 129 6.37 -11.17 -11.16
C LYS A 129 6.79 -10.68 -9.78
N PHE A 130 5.83 -10.50 -8.91
CA PHE A 130 6.06 -10.19 -7.50
C PHE A 130 5.19 -11.11 -6.64
N ASP A 131 5.80 -11.78 -5.66
CA ASP A 131 5.13 -12.73 -4.76
C ASP A 131 4.34 -13.84 -5.52
N GLY A 132 4.88 -14.28 -6.66
CA GLY A 132 4.28 -15.32 -7.52
C GLY A 132 3.20 -14.81 -8.50
N HIS A 133 2.79 -13.55 -8.42
CA HIS A 133 1.75 -12.96 -9.25
C HIS A 133 2.33 -12.07 -10.37
N GLU A 134 1.64 -12.04 -11.52
CA GLU A 134 1.95 -11.07 -12.57
C GLU A 134 1.48 -9.68 -12.14
N VAL A 135 2.35 -8.69 -12.27
CA VAL A 135 2.09 -7.30 -11.82
C VAL A 135 2.71 -6.29 -12.77
N VAL A 136 2.20 -5.06 -12.72
CA VAL A 136 2.84 -3.87 -13.28
C VAL A 136 3.39 -3.04 -12.14
N GLY A 137 4.70 -2.75 -12.17
CA GLY A 137 5.38 -1.98 -11.15
C GLY A 137 5.45 -0.49 -11.48
N TYR A 138 5.23 0.35 -10.47
CA TYR A 138 5.41 1.80 -10.48
C TYR A 138 6.31 2.18 -9.33
N ARG A 139 7.45 2.83 -9.59
CA ARG A 139 8.44 3.15 -8.58
C ARG A 139 8.65 4.66 -8.47
N THR A 140 8.87 5.16 -7.26
CA THR A 140 9.24 6.57 -7.07
C THR A 140 10.48 6.91 -7.88
N ALA A 141 10.42 8.02 -8.64
CA ALA A 141 11.55 8.53 -9.41
C ALA A 141 12.55 9.21 -8.46
N GLU A 142 13.53 8.43 -8.00
CA GLU A 142 14.56 8.91 -7.08
C GLU A 142 15.73 9.55 -7.85
N LYS A 143 16.19 10.71 -7.37
CA LYS A 143 17.43 11.30 -7.89
C LYS A 143 18.61 10.57 -7.28
N VAL A 144 19.21 9.68 -8.06
CA VAL A 144 20.37 8.91 -7.63
C VAL A 144 21.67 9.65 -8.03
N PRO A 145 22.50 10.08 -7.08
CA PRO A 145 23.82 10.66 -7.38
C PRO A 145 24.71 9.67 -8.12
N ALA A 146 25.56 10.15 -9.01
CA ALA A 146 26.53 9.30 -9.69
C ALA A 146 27.47 8.61 -8.67
N GLY A 147 27.62 7.28 -8.77
CA GLY A 147 28.44 6.49 -7.85
C GLY A 147 27.82 6.20 -6.50
N ALA A 148 26.53 6.52 -6.29
CA ALA A 148 25.85 6.21 -5.05
C ALA A 148 25.68 4.70 -4.84
N ASP A 149 25.74 4.29 -3.58
CA ASP A 149 25.48 2.92 -3.16
C ASP A 149 23.97 2.63 -3.20
N MET A 150 23.52 1.90 -4.22
CA MET A 150 22.11 1.57 -4.45
C MET A 150 21.50 0.74 -3.31
N SER A 151 22.30 0.10 -2.48
CA SER A 151 21.80 -0.65 -1.31
C SER A 151 21.31 0.26 -0.18
N LYS A 152 21.69 1.54 -0.20
CA LYS A 152 21.31 2.55 0.80
C LYS A 152 20.21 3.49 0.33
N ILE A 153 19.85 3.43 -0.95
CA ILE A 153 18.79 4.26 -1.51
C ILE A 153 17.50 3.47 -1.50
N MET A 154 16.54 3.92 -0.67
CA MET A 154 15.23 3.30 -0.56
C MET A 154 14.28 3.90 -1.57
N ALA A 155 13.56 3.05 -2.29
CA ALA A 155 12.50 3.44 -3.21
C ALA A 155 11.19 2.76 -2.84
N ARG A 156 10.10 3.46 -3.10
CA ARG A 156 8.75 2.92 -2.96
C ARG A 156 8.29 2.38 -4.31
N THR A 157 7.87 1.12 -4.34
CA THR A 157 7.27 0.49 -5.52
C THR A 157 5.85 0.07 -5.22
N ILE A 158 4.91 0.51 -6.05
CA ILE A 158 3.52 0.06 -6.03
C ILE A 158 3.35 -0.95 -7.16
N TYR A 159 2.83 -2.12 -6.81
CA TYR A 159 2.48 -3.16 -7.77
C TYR A 159 0.98 -3.20 -7.98
N VAL A 160 0.58 -3.24 -9.26
CA VAL A 160 -0.81 -3.25 -9.70
C VAL A 160 -1.06 -4.54 -10.48
N ASP A 161 -2.16 -5.21 -10.21
CA ASP A 161 -2.62 -6.37 -10.97
C ASP A 161 -3.09 -5.91 -12.36
N PRO A 162 -2.48 -6.37 -13.45
CA PRO A 162 -2.83 -5.95 -14.82
C PRO A 162 -4.25 -6.36 -15.24
N ALA A 163 -4.81 -7.42 -14.66
CA ALA A 163 -6.15 -7.90 -15.01
C ALA A 163 -7.25 -7.02 -14.36
N THR A 164 -7.04 -6.61 -13.11
CA THR A 164 -8.02 -5.82 -12.37
C THR A 164 -7.73 -4.32 -12.37
N GLY A 165 -6.48 -3.91 -12.61
CA GLY A 165 -6.02 -2.53 -12.47
C GLY A 165 -6.03 -2.03 -11.01
N LEU A 166 -6.02 -2.95 -10.04
CA LEU A 166 -6.05 -2.64 -8.61
C LEU A 166 -4.66 -2.81 -8.00
N PRO A 167 -4.22 -1.94 -7.06
CA PRO A 167 -2.98 -2.14 -6.32
C PRO A 167 -3.01 -3.46 -5.54
N THR A 168 -1.91 -4.21 -5.56
CA THR A 168 -1.75 -5.47 -4.82
C THR A 168 -0.70 -5.38 -3.74
N TYR A 169 0.37 -4.61 -3.98
CA TYR A 169 1.43 -4.40 -3.00
C TYR A 169 1.95 -2.97 -3.03
N ASN A 170 2.44 -2.53 -1.88
CA ASN A 170 3.23 -1.32 -1.71
C ASN A 170 4.50 -1.70 -0.93
N VAL A 171 5.64 -1.55 -1.57
CA VAL A 171 6.92 -2.06 -1.06
C VAL A 171 7.91 -0.91 -0.96
N ILE A 172 8.60 -0.84 0.18
CA ILE A 172 9.77 0.04 0.35
C ILE A 172 10.99 -0.86 0.46
N ALA A 173 11.88 -0.76 -0.51
CA ALA A 173 13.09 -1.57 -0.60
C ALA A 173 14.26 -0.77 -1.15
N ALA A 174 15.47 -1.29 -0.95
CA ALA A 174 16.66 -0.73 -1.55
C ALA A 174 16.62 -0.88 -3.08
N LEU A 175 17.13 0.12 -3.80
CA LEU A 175 17.19 0.11 -5.26
C LEU A 175 18.07 -1.03 -5.83
N SER A 176 19.01 -1.57 -5.05
CA SER A 176 19.81 -2.73 -5.44
C SER A 176 18.98 -4.00 -5.67
N GLY A 177 17.79 -4.11 -5.08
CA GLY A 177 16.91 -5.27 -5.17
C GLY A 177 17.41 -6.54 -4.45
N ASN A 178 18.56 -6.47 -3.76
CA ASN A 178 19.24 -7.62 -3.18
C ASN A 178 18.93 -7.86 -1.69
N ALA A 179 18.08 -7.04 -1.08
CA ALA A 179 17.71 -7.13 0.32
C ALA A 179 16.19 -7.31 0.47
N ASP A 180 15.80 -7.91 1.60
CA ASP A 180 14.39 -7.96 1.97
C ASP A 180 13.81 -6.55 2.08
N PRO A 181 12.53 -6.37 1.70
CA PRO A 181 11.87 -5.08 1.82
C PRO A 181 11.86 -4.58 3.28
N ALA A 182 12.16 -3.30 3.47
CA ALA A 182 12.00 -2.66 4.77
C ALA A 182 10.52 -2.56 5.18
N LEU A 183 9.63 -2.50 4.19
CA LEU A 183 8.18 -2.53 4.38
C LEU A 183 7.53 -3.23 3.19
N LYS A 184 6.62 -4.17 3.46
CA LYS A 184 5.76 -4.84 2.48
C LYS A 184 4.32 -4.74 2.95
N ILE A 185 3.53 -3.93 2.26
CA ILE A 185 2.08 -3.81 2.48
C ILE A 185 1.37 -4.59 1.38
N LYS A 186 0.45 -5.46 1.76
CA LYS A 186 -0.41 -6.21 0.84
C LYS A 186 -1.80 -5.57 0.81
N TYR A 187 -2.36 -5.46 -0.39
CA TYR A 187 -3.75 -5.08 -0.61
C TYR A 187 -4.54 -6.29 -1.11
N SER A 188 -5.77 -6.43 -0.62
CA SER A 188 -6.74 -7.40 -1.13
C SER A 188 -8.14 -6.79 -1.13
N TYR A 189 -9.07 -7.44 -1.85
CA TYR A 189 -10.42 -6.89 -2.11
C TYR A 189 -11.47 -7.92 -1.75
N PRO A 190 -11.68 -8.19 -0.43
CA PRO A 190 -12.66 -9.15 0.03
C PRO A 190 -14.09 -8.69 -0.29
N THR A 191 -14.95 -9.63 -0.63
CA THR A 191 -16.36 -9.37 -0.96
C THR A 191 -17.31 -9.61 0.21
N ASP A 192 -16.85 -10.27 1.24
CA ASP A 192 -17.58 -10.77 2.40
C ASP A 192 -17.31 -9.99 3.70
N VAL A 193 -16.59 -8.87 3.62
CA VAL A 193 -16.38 -7.98 4.78
C VAL A 193 -17.68 -7.33 5.18
N GLU A 194 -18.00 -7.46 6.47
CA GLU A 194 -19.10 -6.75 7.13
C GLU A 194 -18.57 -6.07 8.40
N ILE A 195 -18.79 -4.76 8.52
CA ILE A 195 -18.38 -3.97 9.69
C ILE A 195 -19.65 -3.33 10.25
N VAL A 196 -20.06 -3.81 11.42
CA VAL A 196 -21.30 -3.38 12.11
C VAL A 196 -20.94 -2.87 13.51
N ALA A 197 -21.55 -1.75 13.89
CA ALA A 197 -21.33 -1.20 15.23
C ALA A 197 -21.76 -2.21 16.32
N PRO A 198 -20.94 -2.40 17.37
CA PRO A 198 -21.28 -3.27 18.48
C PRO A 198 -22.58 -2.79 19.15
N THR A 199 -23.47 -3.72 19.44
CA THR A 199 -24.69 -3.42 20.21
C THR A 199 -24.34 -3.30 21.69
N ASN A 200 -24.82 -2.23 22.35
CA ASN A 200 -24.63 -2.01 23.80
C ASN A 200 -23.17 -1.88 24.24
N ALA A 201 -22.27 -1.43 23.39
CA ALA A 201 -20.91 -1.09 23.81
C ALA A 201 -20.95 0.02 24.87
N PRO A 202 -20.32 -0.17 26.05
CA PRO A 202 -20.26 0.90 27.04
C PRO A 202 -19.41 2.05 26.49
N VAL A 203 -19.75 3.28 26.93
CA VAL A 203 -18.94 4.45 26.60
C VAL A 203 -17.73 4.49 27.53
N GLN A 204 -16.54 4.72 26.96
CA GLN A 204 -15.30 4.89 27.70
C GLN A 204 -15.44 5.98 28.77
N LYS A 205 -14.97 5.69 29.99
CA LYS A 205 -15.00 6.68 31.09
C LYS A 205 -13.75 7.55 31.04
N THR A 206 -13.92 8.85 31.27
CA THR A 206 -12.79 9.75 31.58
C THR A 206 -12.31 9.46 32.98
N HIS A 207 -11.06 9.13 33.14
CA HIS A 207 -10.37 9.02 34.44
C HIS A 207 -9.63 10.30 34.74
#